data_b623e0dd70d0f860198c6d58d783be01
#
_entry.id   b623e0dd70d0f860198c6d58d783be01
#
_cell.length_a   1.000
_cell.length_b   1.000
_cell.length_c   1.000
_cell.angle_alpha   90.00
_cell.angle_beta   90.00
_cell.angle_gamma   90.00
#
_symmetry.space_group_name_H-M   'P 1'
#
loop_
_entity.id
_entity.type
_entity.pdbx_description
1 polymer ?
#
loop_
_entity_poly.entity_id
_entity_poly.type
_entity_poly.pdbx_seq_one_letter_code
_entity_poly.pdbx_strand_id
1 'polypeptide(L)'
;MRSKLSFFSLMLLVVGPGLVVMLADTDAGSIITAAQCGALWGYKLLALQFILMPILFIVQELAVRLGIVTQKGHGELIKNKFGKICAWLSVGTLIISCIGAMLSEFSGLAGVGNLFGVPTYAVMILVVVFLSVVVLTGSYRSVERIALFFGLFEFVFFVVAWMAHPSLHEMLTSIRDVPITNKNFLFLTAATIGAVIMPWMVFYQQSAVIDKKLEISHLKAARIDTAIGAVITQLIMAAFLVAVAATIGKKDPRAALSTVHQISHALIPFLGDTAGKILFAIGMTGAALIAAIVVSLTAAWTLGEVTGFKRSLEHHPKEAPWFYTTYIMTLIVGALIVMSGINLVNLSVGVTVMNALLLPIVLGFLFLLACKTLPTEYRLRGFYAWVVGIILFVTASFGLYAGVVGI
;
A
#
# COMPACT_ATOMS: atom_id res chain seq x y z
N MET A 1 -3.72 -25.14 32.59
CA MET A 1 -2.90 -25.76 31.52
C MET A 1 -3.29 -25.13 30.20
N ARG A 2 -2.53 -24.13 29.66
CA ARG A 2 -2.72 -23.66 28.29
C ARG A 2 -2.04 -24.70 27.38
N SER A 3 -2.82 -25.43 26.59
CA SER A 3 -2.27 -26.31 25.55
C SER A 3 -1.37 -25.42 24.66
N LYS A 4 -0.09 -25.80 24.49
CA LYS A 4 0.79 -25.15 23.51
C LYS A 4 0.19 -25.44 22.14
N LEU A 5 -0.49 -24.45 21.54
CA LEU A 5 -0.91 -24.51 20.16
C LEU A 5 0.30 -24.89 19.30
N SER A 6 0.13 -25.80 18.34
CA SER A 6 1.20 -26.08 17.39
C SER A 6 1.58 -24.78 16.68
N PHE A 7 2.82 -24.66 16.22
CA PHE A 7 3.27 -23.46 15.49
C PHE A 7 2.37 -23.18 14.27
N PHE A 8 1.88 -24.21 13.61
CA PHE A 8 0.95 -24.10 12.48
C PHE A 8 -0.42 -23.50 12.90
N SER A 9 -0.98 -23.98 14.01
CA SER A 9 -2.24 -23.42 14.54
C SER A 9 -2.07 -21.97 15.00
N LEU A 10 -0.89 -21.61 15.54
CA LEU A 10 -0.55 -20.24 15.89
C LEU A 10 -0.45 -19.35 14.64
N MET A 11 0.18 -19.83 13.58
CA MET A 11 0.23 -19.12 12.29
C MET A 11 -1.16 -18.83 11.74
N LEU A 12 -2.05 -19.83 11.69
CA LEU A 12 -3.44 -19.63 11.23
C LEU A 12 -4.23 -18.60 12.05
N LEU A 13 -3.92 -18.46 13.33
CA LEU A 13 -4.55 -17.46 14.20
C LEU A 13 -4.02 -16.04 13.94
N VAL A 14 -2.74 -15.92 13.64
CA VAL A 14 -2.01 -14.65 13.54
C VAL A 14 -2.04 -14.07 12.13
N VAL A 15 -2.01 -14.94 11.09
CA VAL A 15 -2.05 -14.53 9.68
C VAL A 15 -3.22 -13.57 9.44
N GLY A 16 -2.93 -12.44 8.84
CA GLY A 16 -3.91 -11.44 8.43
C GLY A 16 -3.37 -10.02 8.41
N PRO A 17 -3.04 -9.36 9.53
CA PRO A 17 -2.65 -7.96 9.51
C PRO A 17 -1.48 -7.65 8.57
N GLY A 18 -0.43 -8.49 8.60
CA GLY A 18 0.72 -8.37 7.72
C GLY A 18 0.33 -8.60 6.26
N LEU A 19 -0.36 -9.70 5.99
CA LEU A 19 -0.78 -10.04 4.63
C LEU A 19 -1.77 -9.00 4.07
N VAL A 20 -2.73 -8.53 4.87
CA VAL A 20 -3.70 -7.50 4.44
C VAL A 20 -3.01 -6.19 4.07
N VAL A 21 -2.09 -5.68 4.91
CA VAL A 21 -1.39 -4.42 4.59
C VAL A 21 -0.51 -4.57 3.36
N MET A 22 0.09 -5.73 3.17
CA MET A 22 0.96 -5.99 2.03
C MET A 22 0.18 -6.19 0.72
N LEU A 23 -0.96 -6.86 0.75
CA LEU A 23 -1.83 -6.91 -0.44
C LEU A 23 -2.43 -5.54 -0.74
N ALA A 24 -2.81 -4.76 0.28
CA ALA A 24 -3.24 -3.38 0.08
C ALA A 24 -2.14 -2.44 -0.46
N ASP A 25 -0.88 -2.83 -0.40
CA ASP A 25 0.26 -2.15 -1.04
C ASP A 25 0.24 -2.29 -2.58
N THR A 26 -0.32 -3.39 -3.09
CA THR A 26 -0.58 -3.57 -4.52
C THR A 26 -1.81 -2.75 -4.95
N ASP A 27 -1.92 -1.52 -4.54
CA ASP A 27 -3.05 -0.64 -4.75
C ASP A 27 -3.17 -0.14 -6.21
N ALA A 28 -4.26 0.56 -6.53
CA ALA A 28 -4.47 1.08 -7.89
C ALA A 28 -3.36 2.08 -8.29
N GLY A 29 -2.86 2.89 -7.36
CA GLY A 29 -1.76 3.83 -7.60
C GLY A 29 -0.46 3.12 -7.95
N SER A 30 -0.16 2.04 -7.23
CA SER A 30 1.01 1.19 -7.45
C SER A 30 0.94 0.45 -8.79
N ILE A 31 -0.22 -0.12 -9.14
CA ILE A 31 -0.46 -0.77 -10.44
C ILE A 31 -0.29 0.24 -11.59
N ILE A 32 -0.88 1.43 -11.49
CA ILE A 32 -0.74 2.49 -12.51
C ILE A 32 0.72 2.93 -12.62
N THR A 33 1.43 3.10 -11.50
CA THR A 33 2.86 3.43 -11.48
C THR A 33 3.70 2.35 -12.15
N ALA A 34 3.46 1.07 -11.84
CA ALA A 34 4.15 -0.05 -12.48
C ALA A 34 3.85 -0.12 -13.99
N ALA A 35 2.62 0.20 -14.41
CA ALA A 35 2.26 0.30 -15.83
C ALA A 35 3.07 1.39 -16.55
N GLN A 36 3.17 2.59 -15.98
CA GLN A 36 3.99 3.68 -16.52
C GLN A 36 5.47 3.31 -16.57
N CYS A 37 5.99 2.68 -15.52
CA CYS A 37 7.37 2.20 -15.47
C CYS A 37 7.65 1.19 -16.58
N GLY A 38 6.79 0.18 -16.73
CA GLY A 38 6.93 -0.86 -17.76
C GLY A 38 6.81 -0.31 -19.18
N ALA A 39 5.87 0.59 -19.43
CA ALA A 39 5.63 1.19 -20.73
C ALA A 39 6.78 2.10 -21.18
N LEU A 40 7.24 3.02 -20.33
CA LEU A 40 8.23 4.04 -20.67
C LEU A 40 9.68 3.55 -20.55
N TRP A 41 9.97 2.66 -19.61
CA TRP A 41 11.34 2.25 -19.28
C TRP A 41 11.59 0.75 -19.38
N GLY A 42 10.60 -0.02 -19.85
CA GLY A 42 10.72 -1.47 -19.97
C GLY A 42 11.03 -2.10 -18.60
N TYR A 43 12.06 -2.94 -18.55
CA TYR A 43 12.43 -3.65 -17.31
C TYR A 43 13.41 -2.88 -16.39
N LYS A 44 13.77 -1.63 -16.70
CA LYS A 44 14.83 -0.88 -15.98
C LYS A 44 14.52 -0.66 -14.49
N LEU A 45 13.25 -0.52 -14.13
CA LEU A 45 12.81 -0.33 -12.74
C LEU A 45 12.50 -1.67 -12.02
N LEU A 46 12.62 -2.81 -12.71
CA LEU A 46 12.34 -4.12 -12.10
C LEU A 46 13.29 -4.43 -10.92
N ALA A 47 14.57 -4.10 -11.06
CA ALA A 47 15.54 -4.32 -9.98
C ALA A 47 15.17 -3.55 -8.70
N LEU A 48 14.57 -2.36 -8.85
CA LEU A 48 14.14 -1.55 -7.72
C LEU A 48 13.05 -2.25 -6.89
N GLN A 49 12.12 -2.98 -7.50
CA GLN A 49 11.10 -3.75 -6.79
C GLN A 49 11.74 -4.78 -5.86
N PHE A 50 12.77 -5.50 -6.33
CA PHE A 50 13.48 -6.49 -5.50
C PHE A 50 14.32 -5.83 -4.40
N ILE A 51 14.91 -4.66 -4.64
CA ILE A 51 15.65 -3.89 -3.63
C ILE A 51 14.69 -3.38 -2.55
N LEU A 52 13.50 -2.94 -2.91
CA LEU A 52 12.52 -2.41 -1.97
C LEU A 52 11.84 -3.51 -1.12
N MET A 53 11.80 -4.76 -1.57
CA MET A 53 11.20 -5.88 -0.84
C MET A 53 11.74 -6.04 0.60
N PRO A 54 13.05 -6.19 0.85
CA PRO A 54 13.57 -6.26 2.21
C PRO A 54 13.41 -4.95 2.99
N ILE A 55 13.39 -3.81 2.33
CA ILE A 55 13.19 -2.51 2.97
C ILE A 55 11.74 -2.40 3.46
N LEU A 56 10.77 -2.77 2.63
CA LEU A 56 9.37 -2.86 2.99
C LEU A 56 9.16 -3.77 4.21
N PHE A 57 9.77 -4.96 4.19
CA PHE A 57 9.72 -5.88 5.33
C PHE A 57 10.27 -5.23 6.61
N ILE A 58 11.43 -4.56 6.56
CA ILE A 58 12.03 -3.89 7.73
C ILE A 58 11.09 -2.83 8.28
N VAL A 59 10.51 -1.99 7.43
CA VAL A 59 9.58 -0.91 7.83
C VAL A 59 8.36 -1.51 8.54
N GLN A 60 7.74 -2.51 7.94
CA GLN A 60 6.53 -3.10 8.49
C GLN A 60 6.79 -3.98 9.72
N GLU A 61 7.95 -4.64 9.80
CA GLU A 61 8.36 -5.39 10.98
C GLU A 61 8.54 -4.47 12.21
N LEU A 62 9.11 -3.28 12.00
CA LEU A 62 9.21 -2.29 13.08
C LEU A 62 7.83 -1.82 13.56
N ALA A 63 6.87 -1.62 12.65
CA ALA A 63 5.49 -1.25 12.99
C ALA A 63 4.79 -2.38 13.77
N VAL A 64 4.90 -3.64 13.30
CA VAL A 64 4.40 -4.84 14.02
C VAL A 64 4.98 -4.94 15.41
N ARG A 65 6.29 -4.79 15.54
CA ARG A 65 7.01 -4.88 16.81
C ARG A 65 6.53 -3.80 17.78
N LEU A 66 6.43 -2.55 17.32
CA LEU A 66 5.91 -1.44 18.11
C LEU A 66 4.48 -1.71 18.57
N GLY A 67 3.58 -2.10 17.66
CA GLY A 67 2.17 -2.37 18.00
C GLY A 67 1.99 -3.49 19.01
N ILE A 68 2.62 -4.65 18.77
CA ILE A 68 2.49 -5.83 19.65
C ILE A 68 3.12 -5.59 21.03
N VAL A 69 4.30 -4.97 21.09
CA VAL A 69 5.02 -4.81 22.36
C VAL A 69 4.46 -3.67 23.21
N THR A 70 4.02 -2.58 22.59
CA THR A 70 3.54 -1.40 23.34
C THR A 70 2.03 -1.36 23.52
N GLN A 71 1.26 -2.09 22.71
CA GLN A 71 -0.20 -2.05 22.62
C GLN A 71 -0.73 -0.63 22.42
N LYS A 72 0.05 0.21 21.68
CA LYS A 72 -0.27 1.60 21.38
C LYS A 72 -0.12 1.88 19.90
N GLY A 73 -1.01 2.69 19.34
CA GLY A 73 -0.95 3.13 17.95
C GLY A 73 0.23 4.08 17.68
N HIS A 74 0.57 4.23 16.40
CA HIS A 74 1.74 5.00 15.98
C HIS A 74 1.64 6.48 16.38
N GLY A 75 0.48 7.11 16.12
CA GLY A 75 0.21 8.50 16.52
C GLY A 75 0.22 8.70 18.02
N GLU A 76 -0.31 7.72 18.79
CA GLU A 76 -0.29 7.76 20.26
C GLU A 76 1.14 7.70 20.81
N LEU A 77 1.99 6.82 20.26
CA LEU A 77 3.40 6.72 20.66
C LEU A 77 4.17 8.00 20.37
N ILE A 78 3.96 8.62 19.20
CA ILE A 78 4.59 9.91 18.86
C ILE A 78 4.13 10.97 19.86
N LYS A 79 2.82 11.06 20.14
CA LYS A 79 2.27 12.01 21.11
C LYS A 79 2.89 11.86 22.50
N ASN A 80 3.02 10.61 22.97
CA ASN A 80 3.54 10.30 24.28
C ASN A 80 5.06 10.55 24.41
N LYS A 81 5.84 10.34 23.32
CA LYS A 81 7.30 10.43 23.36
C LYS A 81 7.85 11.78 22.92
N PHE A 82 7.22 12.41 21.93
CA PHE A 82 7.72 13.63 21.25
C PHE A 82 6.76 14.82 21.39
N GLY A 83 5.60 14.63 22.01
CA GLY A 83 4.63 15.68 22.27
C GLY A 83 3.60 15.88 21.16
N LYS A 84 2.63 16.76 21.44
CA LYS A 84 1.45 16.98 20.58
C LYS A 84 1.82 17.54 19.19
N ILE A 85 2.80 18.43 19.11
CA ILE A 85 3.20 19.06 17.83
C ILE A 85 3.72 18.01 16.86
N CYS A 86 4.64 17.13 17.31
CA CYS A 86 5.16 16.04 16.49
C CYS A 86 4.06 15.04 16.09
N ALA A 87 3.10 14.76 16.99
CA ALA A 87 1.97 13.90 16.68
C ALA A 87 1.10 14.51 15.56
N TRP A 88 0.74 15.78 15.64
CA TRP A 88 -0.05 16.45 14.61
C TRP A 88 0.71 16.59 13.28
N LEU A 89 2.02 16.80 13.30
CA LEU A 89 2.84 16.77 12.08
C LEU A 89 2.76 15.39 11.41
N SER A 90 2.94 14.33 12.18
CA SER A 90 2.87 12.97 11.65
C SER A 90 1.47 12.57 11.18
N VAL A 91 0.42 12.98 11.90
CA VAL A 91 -0.98 12.78 11.47
C VAL A 91 -1.30 13.61 10.23
N GLY A 92 -0.74 14.81 10.10
CA GLY A 92 -0.88 15.63 8.90
C GLY A 92 -0.33 14.93 7.65
N THR A 93 0.87 14.34 7.74
CA THR A 93 1.44 13.54 6.65
C THR A 93 0.57 12.32 6.32
N LEU A 94 0.03 11.66 7.34
CA LEU A 94 -0.87 10.53 7.16
C LEU A 94 -2.18 10.94 6.46
N ILE A 95 -2.83 12.02 6.89
CA ILE A 95 -4.09 12.50 6.28
C ILE A 95 -3.87 12.80 4.79
N ILE A 96 -2.78 13.49 4.45
CA ILE A 96 -2.41 13.77 3.05
C ILE A 96 -2.25 12.46 2.27
N SER A 97 -1.51 11.50 2.83
CA SER A 97 -1.30 10.19 2.22
C SER A 97 -2.61 9.40 2.06
N CYS A 98 -3.49 9.38 3.08
CA CYS A 98 -4.78 8.71 3.01
C CYS A 98 -5.72 9.33 1.97
N ILE A 99 -5.80 10.66 1.88
CA ILE A 99 -6.60 11.35 0.85
C ILE A 99 -6.05 10.98 -0.53
N GLY A 100 -4.74 11.09 -0.74
CA GLY A 100 -4.10 10.71 -2.00
C GLY A 100 -4.37 9.25 -2.38
N ALA A 101 -4.18 8.32 -1.46
CA ALA A 101 -4.46 6.90 -1.69
C ALA A 101 -5.93 6.68 -2.07
N MET A 102 -6.89 7.23 -1.33
CA MET A 102 -8.32 7.12 -1.67
C MET A 102 -8.63 7.63 -3.08
N LEU A 103 -7.99 8.72 -3.50
CA LEU A 103 -8.14 9.24 -4.86
C LEU A 103 -7.62 8.25 -5.90
N SER A 104 -6.49 7.60 -5.65
CA SER A 104 -5.93 6.57 -6.52
C SER A 104 -6.84 5.34 -6.61
N GLU A 105 -7.33 4.84 -5.46
CA GLU A 105 -8.21 3.67 -5.41
C GLU A 105 -9.51 3.90 -6.17
N PHE A 106 -10.16 5.00 -5.91
CA PHE A 106 -11.43 5.35 -6.56
C PHE A 106 -11.23 5.67 -8.04
N SER A 107 -10.07 6.21 -8.41
CA SER A 107 -9.69 6.38 -9.81
C SER A 107 -9.53 5.05 -10.54
N GLY A 108 -8.90 4.08 -9.91
CA GLY A 108 -8.78 2.72 -10.43
C GLY A 108 -10.16 2.07 -10.66
N LEU A 109 -11.04 2.14 -9.65
CA LEU A 109 -12.41 1.60 -9.73
C LEU A 109 -13.25 2.31 -10.79
N ALA A 110 -13.17 3.65 -10.86
CA ALA A 110 -13.84 4.42 -11.90
C ALA A 110 -13.34 4.02 -13.30
N GLY A 111 -12.03 3.84 -13.45
CA GLY A 111 -11.41 3.37 -14.69
C GLY A 111 -11.92 1.98 -15.11
N VAL A 112 -12.03 1.05 -14.17
CA VAL A 112 -12.63 -0.27 -14.41
C VAL A 112 -14.09 -0.14 -14.84
N GLY A 113 -14.89 0.67 -14.14
CA GLY A 113 -16.27 0.92 -14.53
C GLY A 113 -16.41 1.44 -15.96
N ASN A 114 -15.55 2.39 -16.32
CA ASN A 114 -15.53 2.98 -17.67
C ASN A 114 -15.17 1.95 -18.76
N LEU A 115 -14.35 0.92 -18.46
CA LEU A 115 -14.05 -0.18 -19.39
C LEU A 115 -15.32 -0.97 -19.80
N PHE A 116 -16.32 -1.00 -18.92
CA PHE A 116 -17.60 -1.69 -19.13
C PHE A 116 -18.76 -0.73 -19.41
N GLY A 117 -18.47 0.55 -19.67
CA GLY A 117 -19.49 1.57 -19.97
C GLY A 117 -20.30 2.01 -18.75
N VAL A 118 -19.86 1.68 -17.52
CA VAL A 118 -20.53 2.13 -16.29
C VAL A 118 -20.03 3.54 -15.93
N PRO A 119 -20.93 4.51 -15.76
CA PRO A 119 -20.51 5.89 -15.45
C PRO A 119 -19.90 5.99 -14.07
N THR A 120 -18.89 6.87 -13.93
CA THR A 120 -18.09 7.05 -12.71
C THR A 120 -18.96 7.26 -11.46
N TYR A 121 -20.02 8.07 -11.54
CA TYR A 121 -20.90 8.32 -10.39
C TYR A 121 -21.58 7.04 -9.86
N ALA A 122 -22.00 6.14 -10.77
CA ALA A 122 -22.64 4.89 -10.37
C ALA A 122 -21.66 3.95 -9.67
N VAL A 123 -20.42 3.86 -10.18
CA VAL A 123 -19.34 3.11 -9.54
C VAL A 123 -19.04 3.67 -8.15
N MET A 124 -18.91 5.00 -8.01
CA MET A 124 -18.58 5.64 -6.74
C MET A 124 -19.68 5.40 -5.69
N ILE A 125 -20.96 5.54 -6.07
CA ILE A 125 -22.09 5.25 -5.16
C ILE A 125 -22.04 3.80 -4.70
N LEU A 126 -21.89 2.83 -5.64
CA LEU A 126 -21.80 1.42 -5.32
C LEU A 126 -20.67 1.10 -4.36
N VAL A 127 -19.48 1.64 -4.62
CA VAL A 127 -18.29 1.40 -3.82
C VAL A 127 -18.42 2.00 -2.42
N VAL A 128 -18.88 3.25 -2.30
CA VAL A 128 -19.07 3.90 -1.00
C VAL A 128 -20.09 3.15 -0.15
N VAL A 129 -21.22 2.74 -0.75
CA VAL A 129 -22.24 1.95 -0.04
C VAL A 129 -21.67 0.60 0.39
N PHE A 130 -21.02 -0.12 -0.52
CA PHE A 130 -20.42 -1.43 -0.22
C PHE A 130 -19.41 -1.34 0.92
N LEU A 131 -18.44 -0.44 0.84
CA LEU A 131 -17.40 -0.28 1.87
C LEU A 131 -17.96 0.21 3.20
N SER A 132 -19.00 1.05 3.17
CA SER A 132 -19.72 1.46 4.39
C SER A 132 -20.43 0.29 5.06
N VAL A 133 -21.05 -0.59 4.29
CA VAL A 133 -21.67 -1.82 4.82
C VAL A 133 -20.62 -2.74 5.41
N VAL A 134 -19.47 -2.90 4.75
CA VAL A 134 -18.36 -3.75 5.25
C VAL A 134 -17.90 -3.30 6.63
N VAL A 135 -17.65 -2.00 6.85
CA VAL A 135 -17.20 -1.51 8.15
C VAL A 135 -18.29 -1.63 9.23
N LEU A 136 -19.55 -1.47 8.86
CA LEU A 136 -20.69 -1.59 9.78
C LEU A 136 -20.94 -3.02 10.26
N THR A 137 -20.27 -4.05 9.70
CA THR A 137 -20.29 -5.41 10.26
C THR A 137 -19.75 -5.44 11.68
N GLY A 138 -18.97 -4.44 12.10
CA GLY A 138 -18.53 -4.23 13.47
C GLY A 138 -17.59 -5.32 14.00
N SER A 139 -16.77 -5.93 13.13
CA SER A 139 -15.82 -6.96 13.53
C SER A 139 -14.54 -6.87 12.70
N TYR A 140 -13.40 -6.73 13.38
CA TYR A 140 -12.09 -6.75 12.72
C TYR A 140 -11.90 -8.00 11.85
N ARG A 141 -12.27 -9.17 12.36
CA ARG A 141 -12.13 -10.46 11.64
C ARG A 141 -12.97 -10.52 10.37
N SER A 142 -14.16 -9.93 10.37
CA SER A 142 -15.02 -9.88 9.17
C SER A 142 -14.41 -9.00 8.11
N VAL A 143 -13.95 -7.80 8.49
CA VAL A 143 -13.30 -6.85 7.60
C VAL A 143 -11.99 -7.44 7.05
N GLU A 144 -11.18 -8.06 7.89
CA GLU A 144 -9.94 -8.75 7.49
C GLU A 144 -10.19 -9.84 6.45
N ARG A 145 -11.22 -10.69 6.64
CA ARG A 145 -11.56 -11.75 5.68
C ARG A 145 -12.03 -11.20 4.33
N ILE A 146 -12.83 -10.14 4.36
CA ILE A 146 -13.29 -9.46 3.14
C ILE A 146 -12.10 -8.84 2.41
N ALA A 147 -11.21 -8.18 3.14
CA ALA A 147 -9.98 -7.60 2.59
C ALA A 147 -9.10 -8.69 1.94
N LEU A 148 -8.83 -9.79 2.64
CA LEU A 148 -8.07 -10.91 2.09
C LEU A 148 -8.73 -11.55 0.86
N PHE A 149 -10.07 -11.65 0.85
CA PHE A 149 -10.80 -12.15 -0.31
C PHE A 149 -10.56 -11.30 -1.56
N PHE A 150 -10.60 -9.97 -1.43
CA PHE A 150 -10.28 -9.07 -2.53
C PHE A 150 -8.80 -9.10 -2.91
N GLY A 151 -7.90 -9.21 -1.94
CA GLY A 151 -6.47 -9.35 -2.20
C GLY A 151 -6.11 -10.60 -3.01
N LEU A 152 -6.92 -11.68 -2.94
CA LEU A 152 -6.71 -12.85 -3.81
C LEU A 152 -6.88 -12.52 -5.30
N PHE A 153 -7.64 -11.49 -5.65
CA PHE A 153 -7.83 -11.10 -7.05
C PHE A 153 -6.55 -10.57 -7.69
N GLU A 154 -5.62 -10.04 -6.91
CA GLU A 154 -4.34 -9.53 -7.40
C GLU A 154 -3.45 -10.63 -8.00
N PHE A 155 -3.62 -11.88 -7.56
CA PHE A 155 -2.87 -13.01 -8.12
C PHE A 155 -3.11 -13.22 -9.62
N VAL A 156 -4.17 -12.63 -10.17
CA VAL A 156 -4.42 -12.63 -11.62
C VAL A 156 -3.26 -11.97 -12.39
N PHE A 157 -2.52 -11.04 -11.78
CA PHE A 157 -1.39 -10.38 -12.43
C PHE A 157 -0.22 -11.33 -12.72
N PHE A 158 -0.07 -12.44 -12.00
CA PHE A 158 0.86 -13.50 -12.40
C PHE A 158 0.42 -14.20 -13.70
N VAL A 159 -0.89 -14.40 -13.87
CA VAL A 159 -1.44 -14.95 -15.11
C VAL A 159 -1.19 -13.98 -16.27
N VAL A 160 -1.43 -12.69 -16.06
CA VAL A 160 -1.16 -11.63 -17.03
C VAL A 160 0.32 -11.60 -17.43
N ALA A 161 1.23 -11.68 -16.46
CA ALA A 161 2.67 -11.71 -16.71
C ALA A 161 3.11 -12.95 -17.49
N TRP A 162 2.56 -14.11 -17.14
CA TRP A 162 2.85 -15.36 -17.84
C TRP A 162 2.38 -15.32 -19.29
N MET A 163 1.18 -14.80 -19.55
CA MET A 163 0.61 -14.67 -20.89
C MET A 163 1.33 -13.61 -21.76
N ALA A 164 2.02 -12.65 -21.15
CA ALA A 164 2.81 -11.64 -21.85
C ALA A 164 4.12 -12.17 -22.46
N HIS A 165 4.50 -13.42 -22.18
CA HIS A 165 5.72 -14.09 -22.66
C HIS A 165 6.99 -13.22 -22.57
N PRO A 166 7.38 -12.76 -21.36
CA PRO A 166 8.53 -11.88 -21.19
C PRO A 166 9.85 -12.59 -21.51
N SER A 167 10.83 -11.84 -22.01
CA SER A 167 12.18 -12.34 -22.29
C SER A 167 13.10 -12.19 -21.09
N LEU A 168 13.53 -13.30 -20.50
CA LEU A 168 14.47 -13.30 -19.37
C LEU A 168 15.81 -12.61 -19.75
N HIS A 169 16.28 -12.79 -20.97
CA HIS A 169 17.51 -12.16 -21.45
C HIS A 169 17.40 -10.63 -21.45
N GLU A 170 16.28 -10.09 -21.95
CA GLU A 170 16.02 -8.64 -21.96
C GLU A 170 15.88 -8.08 -20.55
N MET A 171 15.24 -8.81 -19.63
CA MET A 171 15.17 -8.41 -18.22
C MET A 171 16.55 -8.23 -17.61
N LEU A 172 17.43 -9.22 -17.77
CA LEU A 172 18.78 -9.20 -17.19
C LEU A 172 19.70 -8.15 -17.83
N THR A 173 19.55 -7.88 -19.13
CA THR A 173 20.37 -6.87 -19.82
C THR A 173 19.90 -5.44 -19.50
N SER A 174 18.60 -5.23 -19.32
CA SER A 174 18.03 -3.90 -19.03
C SER A 174 18.46 -3.32 -17.67
N ILE A 175 18.85 -4.16 -16.72
CA ILE A 175 19.32 -3.72 -15.39
C ILE A 175 20.66 -2.95 -15.47
N ARG A 176 21.44 -3.15 -16.52
CA ARG A 176 22.80 -2.56 -16.65
C ARG A 176 22.81 -1.09 -17.07
N ASP A 177 21.77 -0.64 -17.74
CA ASP A 177 21.69 0.71 -18.31
C ASP A 177 20.57 1.52 -17.64
N VAL A 178 20.87 2.09 -16.46
CA VAL A 178 19.91 2.85 -15.65
C VAL A 178 20.16 4.35 -15.84
N PRO A 179 19.22 5.11 -16.44
CA PRO A 179 19.41 6.53 -16.77
C PRO A 179 19.12 7.45 -15.56
N ILE A 180 19.92 7.37 -14.53
CA ILE A 180 19.76 8.12 -13.26
C ILE A 180 19.83 9.66 -13.40
N THR A 181 20.22 10.18 -14.55
CA THR A 181 20.22 11.62 -14.85
C THR A 181 18.95 12.11 -15.54
N ASN A 182 18.09 11.20 -15.99
CA ASN A 182 16.85 11.54 -16.67
C ASN A 182 15.75 11.89 -15.68
N LYS A 183 15.17 13.08 -15.76
CA LYS A 183 14.12 13.55 -14.85
C LYS A 183 12.89 12.64 -14.82
N ASN A 184 12.39 12.21 -15.99
CA ASN A 184 11.23 11.33 -16.05
C ASN A 184 11.50 9.95 -15.41
N PHE A 185 12.74 9.45 -15.54
CA PHE A 185 13.16 8.22 -14.87
C PHE A 185 13.20 8.41 -13.36
N LEU A 186 13.78 9.52 -12.87
CA LEU A 186 13.79 9.86 -11.44
C LEU A 186 12.38 10.03 -10.88
N PHE A 187 11.48 10.69 -11.62
CA PHE A 187 10.08 10.84 -11.23
C PHE A 187 9.41 9.47 -10.99
N LEU A 188 9.55 8.53 -11.95
CA LEU A 188 8.99 7.19 -11.80
C LEU A 188 9.75 6.33 -10.78
N THR A 189 11.03 6.59 -10.54
CA THR A 189 11.79 5.98 -9.45
C THR A 189 11.22 6.42 -8.09
N ALA A 190 10.97 7.72 -7.91
CA ALA A 190 10.32 8.24 -6.71
C ALA A 190 8.90 7.68 -6.56
N ALA A 191 8.13 7.65 -7.64
CA ALA A 191 6.81 7.05 -7.65
C ALA A 191 6.85 5.58 -7.22
N THR A 192 7.81 4.79 -7.71
CA THR A 192 7.99 3.39 -7.31
C THR A 192 8.33 3.25 -5.83
N ILE A 193 9.23 4.08 -5.28
CA ILE A 193 9.56 4.06 -3.85
C ILE A 193 8.33 4.42 -3.00
N GLY A 194 7.60 5.45 -3.38
CA GLY A 194 6.41 5.90 -2.67
C GLY A 194 5.19 5.00 -2.88
N ALA A 195 5.18 4.16 -3.93
CA ALA A 195 4.20 3.11 -4.17
C ALA A 195 4.43 1.88 -3.28
N VAL A 196 5.69 1.58 -2.93
CA VAL A 196 6.06 0.43 -2.08
C VAL A 196 6.06 0.78 -0.60
N ILE A 197 6.42 2.01 -0.23
CA ILE A 197 6.52 2.42 1.18
C ILE A 197 5.60 3.62 1.38
N MET A 198 4.34 3.34 1.69
CA MET A 198 3.36 4.38 1.91
C MET A 198 3.25 4.76 3.39
N PRO A 199 3.11 6.06 3.72
CA PRO A 199 2.95 6.52 5.09
C PRO A 199 1.84 5.81 5.87
N TRP A 200 0.67 5.59 5.26
CA TRP A 200 -0.48 4.97 5.91
C TRP A 200 -0.24 3.51 6.33
N MET A 201 0.63 2.78 5.64
CA MET A 201 0.91 1.37 5.95
C MET A 201 1.49 1.17 7.36
N VAL A 202 2.40 2.07 7.78
CA VAL A 202 3.03 2.04 9.12
C VAL A 202 1.98 2.19 10.21
N PHE A 203 1.05 3.11 10.03
CA PHE A 203 -0.04 3.35 10.99
C PHE A 203 -1.04 2.20 10.99
N TYR A 204 -1.45 1.74 9.80
CA TYR A 204 -2.33 0.59 9.66
C TYR A 204 -1.79 -0.64 10.39
N GLN A 205 -0.57 -1.04 10.02
CA GLN A 205 0.04 -2.27 10.55
C GLN A 205 0.12 -2.25 12.07
N GLN A 206 0.48 -1.11 12.65
CA GLN A 206 0.56 -0.97 14.09
C GLN A 206 -0.81 -1.04 14.76
N SER A 207 -1.83 -0.41 14.20
CA SER A 207 -3.19 -0.42 14.75
C SER A 207 -3.90 -1.76 14.52
N ALA A 208 -3.68 -2.41 13.38
CA ALA A 208 -4.28 -3.70 13.02
C ALA A 208 -3.84 -4.83 13.96
N VAL A 209 -2.55 -4.91 14.32
CA VAL A 209 -2.08 -5.93 15.28
C VAL A 209 -2.66 -5.72 16.68
N ILE A 210 -2.97 -4.48 17.06
CA ILE A 210 -3.62 -4.13 18.32
C ILE A 210 -5.10 -4.53 18.28
N ASP A 211 -5.82 -4.15 17.24
CA ASP A 211 -7.25 -4.44 17.09
C ASP A 211 -7.51 -5.96 16.98
N LYS A 212 -6.57 -6.70 16.36
CA LYS A 212 -6.56 -8.17 16.37
C LYS A 212 -6.17 -8.77 17.72
N LYS A 213 -5.78 -7.96 18.72
CA LYS A 213 -5.36 -8.37 20.07
C LYS A 213 -4.15 -9.31 20.06
N LEU A 214 -3.16 -9.04 19.19
CA LEU A 214 -1.93 -9.83 19.16
C LEU A 214 -1.05 -9.46 20.36
N GLU A 215 -0.51 -10.50 21.02
CA GLU A 215 0.38 -10.41 22.18
C GLU A 215 1.83 -10.72 21.79
N ILE A 216 2.78 -10.50 22.70
CA ILE A 216 4.21 -10.76 22.50
C ILE A 216 4.50 -12.20 22.06
N SER A 217 3.73 -13.18 22.56
CA SER A 217 3.81 -14.58 22.15
C SER A 217 3.55 -14.79 20.64
N HIS A 218 2.83 -13.87 20.00
CA HIS A 218 2.48 -13.89 18.59
C HIS A 218 3.51 -13.18 17.69
N LEU A 219 4.49 -12.47 18.25
CA LEU A 219 5.42 -11.60 17.50
C LEU A 219 6.18 -12.35 16.39
N LYS A 220 6.64 -13.59 16.66
CA LYS A 220 7.36 -14.39 15.67
C LYS A 220 6.46 -14.74 14.47
N ALA A 221 5.22 -15.14 14.73
CA ALA A 221 4.26 -15.48 13.69
C ALA A 221 3.85 -14.23 12.88
N ALA A 222 3.64 -13.08 13.54
CA ALA A 222 3.33 -11.82 12.88
C ALA A 222 4.47 -11.32 11.97
N ARG A 223 5.73 -11.52 12.35
CA ARG A 223 6.90 -11.24 11.50
C ARG A 223 6.91 -12.10 10.24
N ILE A 224 6.56 -13.38 10.36
CA ILE A 224 6.51 -14.30 9.22
C ILE A 224 5.35 -13.91 8.29
N ASP A 225 4.18 -13.58 8.83
CA ASP A 225 3.03 -13.06 8.09
C ASP A 225 3.42 -11.83 7.27
N THR A 226 4.08 -10.86 7.90
CA THR A 226 4.59 -9.65 7.24
C THR A 226 5.65 -9.95 6.18
N ALA A 227 6.57 -10.89 6.43
CA ALA A 227 7.60 -11.26 5.47
C ALA A 227 7.01 -11.94 4.22
N ILE A 228 6.09 -12.87 4.41
CA ILE A 228 5.38 -13.55 3.31
C ILE A 228 4.59 -12.51 2.50
N GLY A 229 3.86 -11.62 3.16
CA GLY A 229 3.14 -10.55 2.50
C GLY A 229 4.06 -9.64 1.67
N ALA A 230 5.20 -9.19 2.23
CA ALA A 230 6.16 -8.34 1.51
C ALA A 230 6.73 -9.02 0.26
N VAL A 231 6.99 -10.32 0.30
CA VAL A 231 7.42 -11.09 -0.87
C VAL A 231 6.31 -11.18 -1.91
N ILE A 232 5.09 -11.52 -1.49
CA ILE A 232 3.94 -11.70 -2.39
C ILE A 232 3.63 -10.38 -3.11
N THR A 233 3.46 -9.26 -2.39
CA THR A 233 3.11 -7.98 -3.01
C THR A 233 4.16 -7.51 -4.00
N GLN A 234 5.45 -7.60 -3.65
CA GLN A 234 6.52 -7.17 -4.55
C GLN A 234 6.66 -8.07 -5.78
N LEU A 235 6.36 -9.36 -5.66
CA LEU A 235 6.29 -10.27 -6.81
C LEU A 235 5.09 -9.95 -7.71
N ILE A 236 3.93 -9.61 -7.16
CA ILE A 236 2.76 -9.17 -7.94
C ILE A 236 3.08 -7.88 -8.70
N MET A 237 3.68 -6.89 -8.03
CA MET A 237 4.09 -5.63 -8.65
C MET A 237 5.14 -5.84 -9.75
N ALA A 238 6.15 -6.67 -9.49
CA ALA A 238 7.14 -7.06 -10.49
C ALA A 238 6.49 -7.77 -11.70
N ALA A 239 5.55 -8.69 -11.44
CA ALA A 239 4.82 -9.40 -12.49
C ALA A 239 4.03 -8.43 -13.38
N PHE A 240 3.33 -7.46 -12.78
CA PHE A 240 2.57 -6.48 -13.54
C PHE A 240 3.48 -5.55 -14.38
N LEU A 241 4.57 -5.02 -13.78
CA LEU A 241 5.58 -4.25 -14.50
C LEU A 241 6.14 -5.04 -15.69
N VAL A 242 6.50 -6.30 -15.47
CA VAL A 242 7.03 -7.21 -16.49
C VAL A 242 6.02 -7.44 -17.62
N ALA A 243 4.75 -7.64 -17.29
CA ALA A 243 3.68 -7.80 -18.28
C ALA A 243 3.57 -6.58 -19.18
N VAL A 244 3.55 -5.38 -18.61
CA VAL A 244 3.46 -4.12 -19.36
C VAL A 244 4.73 -3.87 -20.19
N ALA A 245 5.91 -4.12 -19.64
CA ALA A 245 7.19 -3.97 -20.36
C ALA A 245 7.29 -4.92 -21.57
N ALA A 246 6.83 -6.18 -21.40
CA ALA A 246 6.84 -7.18 -22.48
C ALA A 246 5.85 -6.87 -23.61
N THR A 247 4.82 -6.11 -23.32
CA THR A 247 3.72 -5.81 -24.25
C THR A 247 3.85 -4.43 -24.87
N ILE A 248 3.57 -3.39 -24.08
CA ILE A 248 3.54 -1.99 -24.54
C ILE A 248 4.94 -1.46 -24.75
N GLY A 249 5.84 -1.69 -23.80
CA GLY A 249 7.21 -1.18 -23.84
C GLY A 249 7.98 -1.62 -25.10
N LYS A 250 7.60 -2.75 -25.71
CA LYS A 250 8.18 -3.22 -26.97
C LYS A 250 7.55 -2.59 -28.22
N LYS A 251 6.23 -2.31 -28.21
CA LYS A 251 5.51 -1.81 -29.39
C LYS A 251 5.58 -0.30 -29.53
N ASP A 252 5.45 0.41 -28.43
CA ASP A 252 5.50 1.87 -28.39
C ASP A 252 6.18 2.35 -27.09
N PRO A 253 7.51 2.44 -27.07
CA PRO A 253 8.29 2.87 -25.91
C PRO A 253 7.99 4.31 -25.44
N ARG A 254 7.12 5.04 -26.12
CA ARG A 254 6.72 6.41 -25.78
C ARG A 254 5.23 6.53 -25.47
N ALA A 255 4.50 5.41 -25.41
CA ALA A 255 3.09 5.41 -25.09
C ALA A 255 2.88 5.98 -23.68
N ALA A 256 2.54 7.25 -23.59
CA ALA A 256 2.06 7.84 -22.35
C ALA A 256 0.69 7.22 -22.03
N LEU A 257 0.65 6.28 -21.10
CA LEU A 257 -0.60 5.69 -20.62
C LEU A 257 -1.32 6.72 -19.74
N SER A 258 -2.23 7.47 -20.35
CA SER A 258 -2.93 8.58 -19.70
C SER A 258 -4.25 8.17 -19.05
N THR A 259 -4.74 6.95 -19.33
CA THR A 259 -6.00 6.45 -18.78
C THR A 259 -5.91 4.97 -18.42
N VAL A 260 -6.70 4.55 -17.44
CA VAL A 260 -6.87 3.12 -17.06
C VAL A 260 -7.32 2.29 -18.26
N HIS A 261 -8.17 2.89 -19.14
CA HIS A 261 -8.60 2.26 -20.39
C HIS A 261 -7.40 1.98 -21.34
N GLN A 262 -6.48 2.92 -21.48
CA GLN A 262 -5.26 2.71 -22.30
C GLN A 262 -4.36 1.63 -21.69
N ILE A 263 -4.21 1.58 -20.37
CA ILE A 263 -3.46 0.52 -19.68
C ILE A 263 -4.08 -0.86 -19.97
N SER A 264 -5.39 -0.97 -19.84
CA SER A 264 -6.12 -2.21 -20.16
C SER A 264 -6.00 -2.58 -21.63
N HIS A 265 -6.28 -1.63 -22.54
CA HIS A 265 -6.19 -1.85 -23.99
C HIS A 265 -4.81 -2.27 -24.48
N ALA A 266 -3.79 -1.80 -23.83
CA ALA A 266 -2.43 -2.13 -24.17
C ALA A 266 -2.06 -3.59 -23.81
N LEU A 267 -2.77 -4.21 -22.88
CA LEU A 267 -2.65 -5.63 -22.54
C LEU A 267 -3.50 -6.54 -23.47
N ILE A 268 -4.57 -6.00 -24.07
CA ILE A 268 -5.52 -6.75 -24.93
C ILE A 268 -4.87 -7.53 -26.07
N PRO A 269 -3.93 -6.96 -26.90
CA PRO A 269 -3.36 -7.68 -28.02
C PRO A 269 -2.66 -8.98 -27.67
N PHE A 270 -2.31 -9.16 -26.42
CA PHE A 270 -1.57 -10.31 -25.89
C PHE A 270 -2.45 -11.28 -25.10
N LEU A 271 -3.52 -10.77 -24.48
CA LEU A 271 -4.42 -11.54 -23.61
C LEU A 271 -5.76 -11.89 -24.30
N GLY A 272 -6.02 -11.29 -25.49
CA GLY A 272 -7.33 -11.29 -26.12
C GLY A 272 -8.25 -10.22 -25.56
N ASP A 273 -9.17 -9.73 -26.39
CA ASP A 273 -9.99 -8.52 -26.07
C ASP A 273 -10.84 -8.72 -24.80
N THR A 274 -11.55 -9.81 -24.70
CA THR A 274 -12.43 -10.08 -23.56
C THR A 274 -11.65 -10.53 -22.31
N ALA A 275 -10.72 -11.49 -22.49
CA ALA A 275 -9.96 -12.03 -21.35
C ALA A 275 -9.06 -10.97 -20.72
N GLY A 276 -8.35 -10.15 -21.53
CA GLY A 276 -7.49 -9.09 -21.02
C GLY A 276 -8.25 -8.04 -20.21
N LYS A 277 -9.43 -7.61 -20.70
CA LYS A 277 -10.30 -6.68 -19.94
C LYS A 277 -10.76 -7.26 -18.61
N ILE A 278 -11.23 -8.51 -18.63
CA ILE A 278 -11.74 -9.16 -17.42
C ILE A 278 -10.63 -9.38 -16.40
N LEU A 279 -9.48 -9.93 -16.80
CA LEU A 279 -8.34 -10.18 -15.91
C LEU A 279 -7.83 -8.88 -15.28
N PHE A 280 -7.65 -7.83 -16.10
CA PHE A 280 -7.25 -6.53 -15.59
C PHE A 280 -8.29 -5.95 -14.61
N ALA A 281 -9.57 -6.02 -14.95
CA ALA A 281 -10.66 -5.50 -14.11
C ALA A 281 -10.74 -6.23 -12.76
N ILE A 282 -10.57 -7.56 -12.75
CA ILE A 282 -10.57 -8.36 -11.53
C ILE A 282 -9.40 -7.92 -10.63
N GLY A 283 -8.17 -7.90 -11.16
CA GLY A 283 -6.99 -7.53 -10.39
C GLY A 283 -7.07 -6.09 -9.85
N MET A 284 -7.40 -5.12 -10.70
CA MET A 284 -7.54 -3.71 -10.31
C MET A 284 -8.66 -3.49 -9.28
N THR A 285 -9.80 -4.17 -9.43
CA THR A 285 -10.90 -4.07 -8.47
C THR A 285 -10.51 -4.65 -7.12
N GLY A 286 -9.85 -5.80 -7.10
CA GLY A 286 -9.36 -6.42 -5.86
C GLY A 286 -8.40 -5.51 -5.12
N ALA A 287 -7.37 -5.06 -5.82
CA ALA A 287 -6.35 -4.15 -5.32
C ALA A 287 -6.96 -2.85 -4.74
N ALA A 288 -7.80 -2.19 -5.50
CA ALA A 288 -8.42 -0.93 -5.07
C ALA A 288 -9.40 -1.11 -3.89
N LEU A 289 -10.16 -2.19 -3.83
CA LEU A 289 -11.10 -2.43 -2.72
C LEU A 289 -10.38 -2.76 -1.42
N ILE A 290 -9.35 -3.62 -1.44
CA ILE A 290 -8.58 -3.91 -0.23
C ILE A 290 -7.87 -2.66 0.29
N ALA A 291 -7.24 -1.88 -0.59
CA ALA A 291 -6.56 -0.65 -0.21
C ALA A 291 -7.55 0.41 0.33
N ALA A 292 -8.71 0.59 -0.28
CA ALA A 292 -9.74 1.52 0.19
C ALA A 292 -10.24 1.17 1.61
N ILE A 293 -10.44 -0.13 1.92
CA ILE A 293 -10.77 -0.60 3.28
C ILE A 293 -9.65 -0.21 4.26
N VAL A 294 -8.42 -0.53 3.92
CA VAL A 294 -7.25 -0.36 4.78
C VAL A 294 -6.95 1.11 5.05
N VAL A 295 -6.96 1.95 4.01
CA VAL A 295 -6.70 3.39 4.10
C VAL A 295 -7.77 4.10 4.94
N SER A 296 -9.05 3.78 4.72
CA SER A 296 -10.15 4.37 5.50
C SER A 296 -10.10 3.96 6.98
N LEU A 297 -9.75 2.72 7.28
CA LEU A 297 -9.52 2.26 8.65
C LEU A 297 -8.35 2.99 9.29
N THR A 298 -7.26 3.18 8.55
CA THR A 298 -6.08 3.89 9.05
C THR A 298 -6.41 5.31 9.45
N ALA A 299 -7.15 6.04 8.61
CA ALA A 299 -7.62 7.39 8.92
C ALA A 299 -8.47 7.42 10.20
N ALA A 300 -9.40 6.47 10.33
CA ALA A 300 -10.30 6.39 11.49
C ALA A 300 -9.56 6.02 12.79
N TRP A 301 -8.65 5.05 12.77
CA TRP A 301 -7.83 4.67 13.93
C TRP A 301 -6.93 5.82 14.37
N THR A 302 -6.22 6.45 13.45
CA THR A 302 -5.22 7.47 13.77
C THR A 302 -5.86 8.74 14.34
N LEU A 303 -7.02 9.14 13.84
CA LEU A 303 -7.77 10.24 14.45
C LEU A 303 -8.08 9.93 15.92
N GLY A 304 -8.57 8.73 16.24
CA GLY A 304 -8.82 8.29 17.60
C GLY A 304 -7.55 8.23 18.46
N GLU A 305 -6.38 7.87 17.87
CA GLU A 305 -5.09 7.82 18.58
C GLU A 305 -4.65 9.19 19.12
N VAL A 306 -4.84 10.22 18.35
CA VAL A 306 -4.40 11.57 18.72
C VAL A 306 -5.45 12.31 19.54
N THR A 307 -6.73 12.12 19.25
CA THR A 307 -7.83 12.77 19.95
C THR A 307 -8.22 12.08 21.27
N GLY A 308 -8.02 10.74 21.35
CA GLY A 308 -8.43 9.92 22.48
C GLY A 308 -9.84 9.34 22.35
N PHE A 309 -10.49 9.46 21.19
CA PHE A 309 -11.78 8.82 20.94
C PHE A 309 -11.67 7.30 20.85
N LYS A 310 -12.77 6.58 21.14
CA LYS A 310 -12.86 5.13 20.93
C LYS A 310 -12.62 4.80 19.44
N ARG A 311 -11.75 3.81 19.19
CA ARG A 311 -11.20 3.55 17.86
C ARG A 311 -11.02 2.07 17.57
N SER A 312 -12.00 1.24 17.72
CA SER A 312 -11.90 -0.18 17.38
C SER A 312 -13.15 -0.63 16.64
N LEU A 313 -12.97 -1.53 15.69
CA LEU A 313 -14.07 -2.22 15.00
C LEU A 313 -14.90 -3.11 15.94
N GLU A 314 -14.38 -3.43 17.11
CA GLU A 314 -15.08 -4.21 18.15
C GLU A 314 -16.12 -3.35 18.93
N HIS A 315 -16.10 -2.03 18.75
CA HIS A 315 -17.10 -1.14 19.33
C HIS A 315 -18.28 -0.95 18.37
N HIS A 316 -19.50 -0.96 18.93
CA HIS A 316 -20.70 -0.66 18.14
C HIS A 316 -20.65 0.80 17.59
N PRO A 317 -21.22 1.09 16.40
CA PRO A 317 -21.23 2.45 15.84
C PRO A 317 -21.73 3.54 16.77
N LYS A 318 -22.70 3.24 17.65
CA LYS A 318 -23.18 4.17 18.69
C LYS A 318 -22.16 4.46 19.80
N GLU A 319 -21.21 3.57 20.04
CA GLU A 319 -20.18 3.71 21.06
C GLU A 319 -18.92 4.42 20.56
N ALA A 320 -18.64 4.30 19.25
CA ALA A 320 -17.50 4.91 18.57
C ALA A 320 -17.94 5.73 17.34
N PRO A 321 -18.84 6.72 17.48
CA PRO A 321 -19.42 7.44 16.34
C PRO A 321 -18.35 8.15 15.50
N TRP A 322 -17.34 8.74 16.14
CA TRP A 322 -16.25 9.42 15.43
C TRP A 322 -15.41 8.50 14.58
N PHE A 323 -15.20 7.25 15.00
CA PHE A 323 -14.48 6.25 14.21
C PHE A 323 -15.22 5.93 12.90
N TYR A 324 -16.51 5.58 13.01
CA TYR A 324 -17.31 5.25 11.83
C TYR A 324 -17.57 6.46 10.93
N THR A 325 -17.79 7.63 11.52
CA THR A 325 -17.95 8.87 10.75
C THR A 325 -16.68 9.20 9.97
N THR A 326 -15.50 9.10 10.57
CA THR A 326 -14.23 9.35 9.88
C THR A 326 -14.03 8.38 8.73
N TYR A 327 -14.28 7.09 8.95
CA TYR A 327 -14.20 6.07 7.91
C TYR A 327 -15.09 6.43 6.71
N ILE A 328 -16.39 6.64 6.94
CA ILE A 328 -17.37 6.94 5.89
C ILE A 328 -17.07 8.27 5.20
N MET A 329 -16.69 9.31 5.94
CA MET A 329 -16.32 10.61 5.37
C MET A 329 -15.09 10.52 4.47
N THR A 330 -14.09 9.69 4.83
CA THR A 330 -12.94 9.44 3.96
C THR A 330 -13.37 8.87 2.61
N LEU A 331 -14.31 7.92 2.60
CA LEU A 331 -14.88 7.35 1.38
C LEU A 331 -15.65 8.41 0.57
N ILE A 332 -16.55 9.16 1.21
CA ILE A 332 -17.39 10.16 0.53
C ILE A 332 -16.53 11.25 -0.10
N VAL A 333 -15.56 11.80 0.65
CA VAL A 333 -14.68 12.86 0.14
C VAL A 333 -13.87 12.37 -1.05
N GLY A 334 -13.28 11.17 -0.97
CA GLY A 334 -12.57 10.56 -2.09
C GLY A 334 -13.46 10.40 -3.33
N ALA A 335 -14.69 9.89 -3.17
CA ALA A 335 -15.64 9.73 -4.25
C ALA A 335 -16.03 11.05 -4.92
N LEU A 336 -16.32 12.09 -4.12
CA LEU A 336 -16.70 13.41 -4.63
C LEU A 336 -15.59 14.05 -5.46
N ILE A 337 -14.32 13.92 -5.00
CA ILE A 337 -13.17 14.46 -5.73
C ILE A 337 -12.98 13.71 -7.05
N VAL A 338 -13.08 12.38 -7.07
CA VAL A 338 -12.95 11.58 -8.31
C VAL A 338 -14.07 11.89 -9.30
N MET A 339 -15.31 12.12 -8.83
CA MET A 339 -16.43 12.56 -9.67
C MET A 339 -16.25 13.94 -10.28
N SER A 340 -15.33 14.78 -9.78
CA SER A 340 -15.08 16.13 -10.33
C SER A 340 -14.32 16.15 -11.67
N GLY A 341 -13.92 14.97 -12.20
CA GLY A 341 -13.38 14.84 -13.56
C GLY A 341 -11.86 15.06 -13.69
N ILE A 342 -11.09 14.89 -12.61
CA ILE A 342 -9.63 15.00 -12.61
C ILE A 342 -9.01 13.85 -13.46
N ASN A 343 -7.84 14.10 -14.09
CA ASN A 343 -7.09 13.06 -14.79
C ASN A 343 -6.58 11.99 -13.79
N LEU A 344 -7.17 10.82 -13.87
CA LEU A 344 -7.04 9.76 -12.86
C LEU A 344 -5.64 9.13 -12.81
N VAL A 345 -4.97 8.97 -13.96
CA VAL A 345 -3.64 8.35 -14.01
C VAL A 345 -2.56 9.28 -13.49
N ASN A 346 -2.55 10.53 -13.95
CA ASN A 346 -1.58 11.52 -13.48
C ASN A 346 -1.73 11.79 -11.99
N LEU A 347 -2.97 11.81 -11.49
CA LEU A 347 -3.26 11.93 -10.07
C LEU A 347 -2.65 10.77 -9.28
N SER A 348 -2.86 9.53 -9.72
CA SER A 348 -2.38 8.35 -9.01
C SER A 348 -0.84 8.29 -8.94
N VAL A 349 -0.14 8.56 -10.05
CA VAL A 349 1.34 8.63 -10.04
C VAL A 349 1.83 9.81 -9.19
N GLY A 350 1.16 10.96 -9.25
CA GLY A 350 1.48 12.10 -8.40
C GLY A 350 1.35 11.80 -6.91
N VAL A 351 0.34 11.02 -6.51
CA VAL A 351 0.16 10.55 -5.12
C VAL A 351 1.31 9.65 -4.68
N THR A 352 1.77 8.72 -5.52
CA THR A 352 2.89 7.85 -5.15
C THR A 352 4.20 8.64 -5.01
N VAL A 353 4.45 9.64 -5.86
CA VAL A 353 5.58 10.57 -5.68
C VAL A 353 5.44 11.38 -4.38
N MET A 354 4.25 11.89 -4.08
CA MET A 354 3.98 12.58 -2.81
C MET A 354 4.28 11.68 -1.60
N ASN A 355 3.90 10.40 -1.64
CA ASN A 355 4.25 9.46 -0.59
C ASN A 355 5.77 9.37 -0.38
N ALA A 356 6.57 9.32 -1.48
CA ALA A 356 8.04 9.33 -1.38
C ALA A 356 8.59 10.59 -0.70
N LEU A 357 7.98 11.75 -0.97
CA LEU A 357 8.36 13.02 -0.33
C LEU A 357 8.03 13.06 1.18
N LEU A 358 7.04 12.30 1.63
CA LEU A 358 6.64 12.20 3.04
C LEU A 358 7.48 11.16 3.84
N LEU A 359 8.22 10.28 3.18
CA LEU A 359 9.00 9.21 3.83
C LEU A 359 9.96 9.68 4.92
N PRO A 360 10.72 10.80 4.77
CA PRO A 360 11.65 11.24 5.83
C PRO A 360 10.96 11.44 7.18
N ILE A 361 9.74 11.95 7.19
CA ILE A 361 8.97 12.20 8.41
C ILE A 361 8.53 10.86 9.02
N VAL A 362 7.91 10.00 8.21
CA VAL A 362 7.31 8.75 8.70
C VAL A 362 8.37 7.75 9.14
N LEU A 363 9.40 7.51 8.30
CA LEU A 363 10.48 6.59 8.63
C LEU A 363 11.37 7.12 9.76
N GLY A 364 11.53 8.44 9.86
CA GLY A 364 12.23 9.09 10.97
C GLY A 364 11.53 8.82 12.31
N PHE A 365 10.22 9.03 12.42
CA PHE A 365 9.49 8.71 13.64
C PHE A 365 9.48 7.21 13.93
N LEU A 366 9.26 6.35 12.94
CA LEU A 366 9.29 4.90 13.09
C LEU A 366 10.64 4.43 13.69
N PHE A 367 11.76 4.87 13.12
CA PHE A 367 13.10 4.55 13.61
C PHE A 367 13.33 5.04 15.04
N LEU A 368 12.99 6.31 15.33
CA LEU A 368 13.16 6.88 16.65
C LEU A 368 12.31 6.18 17.71
N LEU A 369 11.08 5.79 17.39
CA LEU A 369 10.22 5.02 18.29
C LEU A 369 10.80 3.62 18.54
N ALA A 370 11.28 2.92 17.52
CA ALA A 370 11.89 1.60 17.66
C ALA A 370 13.16 1.64 18.52
N CYS A 371 13.93 2.73 18.45
CA CYS A 371 15.13 2.93 19.25
C CYS A 371 14.86 3.39 20.69
N LYS A 372 13.76 4.13 20.96
CA LYS A 372 13.58 4.85 22.23
C LYS A 372 12.40 4.40 23.08
N THR A 373 11.43 3.68 22.51
CA THR A 373 10.16 3.39 23.20
C THR A 373 10.05 1.93 23.64
N LEU A 374 10.66 1.01 22.91
CA LEU A 374 10.60 -0.41 23.21
C LEU A 374 11.42 -0.81 24.45
N PRO A 375 11.00 -1.83 25.21
CA PRO A 375 11.81 -2.50 26.23
C PRO A 375 13.14 -2.99 25.62
N THR A 376 14.15 -3.13 26.47
CA THR A 376 15.54 -3.44 26.05
C THR A 376 15.64 -4.69 25.16
N GLU A 377 14.81 -5.70 25.41
CA GLU A 377 14.79 -6.97 24.65
C GLU A 377 14.30 -6.81 23.21
N TYR A 378 13.37 -5.88 22.96
CA TYR A 378 12.75 -5.64 21.65
C TYR A 378 13.25 -4.39 20.96
N ARG A 379 14.10 -3.60 21.66
CA ARG A 379 14.62 -2.33 21.19
C ARG A 379 15.58 -2.51 20.00
N LEU A 380 15.42 -1.65 19.01
CA LEU A 380 16.40 -1.52 17.94
C LEU A 380 17.69 -0.91 18.50
N ARG A 381 18.80 -1.68 18.53
CA ARG A 381 20.08 -1.27 19.17
C ARG A 381 21.28 -1.91 18.49
N GLY A 382 22.48 -1.37 18.84
CA GLY A 382 23.76 -1.89 18.36
C GLY A 382 23.94 -1.78 16.85
N PHE A 383 24.73 -2.67 16.28
CA PHE A 383 25.05 -2.69 14.85
C PHE A 383 23.78 -2.82 13.97
N TYR A 384 22.79 -3.61 14.40
CA TYR A 384 21.54 -3.75 13.67
C TYR A 384 20.76 -2.43 13.56
N ALA A 385 20.76 -1.60 14.60
CA ALA A 385 20.17 -0.27 14.55
C ALA A 385 20.85 0.64 13.53
N TRP A 386 22.18 0.58 13.43
CA TRP A 386 22.94 1.32 12.43
C TRP A 386 22.60 0.88 11.01
N VAL A 387 22.56 -0.43 10.76
CA VAL A 387 22.19 -0.97 9.43
C VAL A 387 20.78 -0.52 9.04
N VAL A 388 19.79 -0.70 9.91
CA VAL A 388 18.42 -0.28 9.66
C VAL A 388 18.34 1.25 9.48
N GLY A 389 19.02 2.02 10.32
CA GLY A 389 19.06 3.49 10.23
C GLY A 389 19.62 3.96 8.89
N ILE A 390 20.70 3.36 8.41
CA ILE A 390 21.30 3.68 7.10
C ILE A 390 20.31 3.32 5.97
N ILE A 391 19.70 2.13 6.00
CA ILE A 391 18.74 1.71 4.98
C ILE A 391 17.57 2.68 4.91
N LEU A 392 16.94 3.00 6.04
CA LEU A 392 15.81 3.93 6.07
C LEU A 392 16.20 5.35 5.66
N PHE A 393 17.37 5.83 6.09
CA PHE A 393 17.89 7.14 5.73
C PHE A 393 18.17 7.24 4.21
N VAL A 394 18.86 6.25 3.64
CA VAL A 394 19.15 6.22 2.21
C VAL A 394 17.86 6.13 1.39
N THR A 395 16.92 5.29 1.79
CA THR A 395 15.63 5.15 1.09
C THR A 395 14.83 6.46 1.12
N ALA A 396 14.71 7.09 2.30
CA ALA A 396 14.00 8.35 2.45
C ALA A 396 14.67 9.50 1.70
N SER A 397 16.00 9.59 1.78
CA SER A 397 16.77 10.65 1.10
C SER A 397 16.74 10.48 -0.41
N PHE A 398 16.86 9.25 -0.91
CA PHE A 398 16.80 8.98 -2.34
C PHE A 398 15.40 9.19 -2.90
N GLY A 399 14.35 8.76 -2.17
CA GLY A 399 12.95 9.03 -2.54
C GLY A 399 12.66 10.53 -2.59
N LEU A 400 13.11 11.28 -1.59
CA LEU A 400 12.99 12.74 -1.56
C LEU A 400 13.76 13.40 -2.72
N TYR A 401 15.02 13.02 -2.94
CA TYR A 401 15.84 13.53 -4.05
C TYR A 401 15.19 13.27 -5.40
N ALA A 402 14.81 12.01 -5.65
CA ALA A 402 14.22 11.60 -6.92
C ALA A 402 12.85 12.28 -7.16
N GLY A 403 12.05 12.46 -6.09
CA GLY A 403 10.79 13.19 -6.16
C GLY A 403 10.99 14.67 -6.49
N VAL A 404 11.90 15.36 -5.80
CA VAL A 404 12.14 16.80 -6.01
C VAL A 404 12.79 17.08 -7.38
N VAL A 405 13.75 16.27 -7.81
CA VAL A 405 14.46 16.48 -9.09
C VAL A 405 13.61 16.03 -10.29
N GLY A 406 12.74 15.03 -10.07
CA GLY A 406 11.86 14.48 -11.09
C GLY A 406 10.66 15.38 -11.43
N ILE A 407 10.23 16.23 -10.49
CA ILE A 407 9.20 17.25 -10.73
C ILE A 407 9.80 18.41 -11.52
#